data_e54b2d8fef3d09e10ac7ffbb3fb3b827
#
_entry.id   e54b2d8fef3d09e10ac7ffbb3fb3b827
#
_cell.length_a   1.000
_cell.length_b   1.000
_cell.length_c   1.000
_cell.angle_alpha   90.00
_cell.angle_beta   90.00
_cell.angle_gamma   90.00
#
_symmetry.space_group_name_H-M   'P 1'
#
loop_
_entity.id
_entity.type
_entity.pdbx_description
1 polymer ?
#
loop_
_entity_poly.entity_id
_entity_poly.type
_entity_poly.pdbx_seq_one_letter_code
_entity_poly.pdbx_strand_id
1 'polypeptide(L)'
;MRPTLSRCAAVLAVALLLAFAAGARASEYPGWGDTGWVYASKRECCNAAIGIASQYSEQACTTAGGRPSPFAGEAQRGSCSAQWTQDAGGNVLYRCTGEASVWCD
;
A
#
# COMPACT_ATOMS: atom_id res chain seq x y z
N MET A 1 -16.23 41.36 8.91
CA MET A 1 -15.81 41.21 8.58
C MET A 1 -15.17 40.72 8.27
N ARG A 2 -15.17 40.40 7.93
CA ARG A 2 -14.67 40.09 7.49
C ARG A 2 -13.90 39.80 6.86
N PRO A 3 -13.94 39.77 6.39
CA PRO A 3 -13.03 39.67 5.35
C PRO A 3 -11.79 39.05 5.77
N THR A 4 -11.35 39.28 6.80
CA THR A 4 -10.19 38.72 7.27
C THR A 4 -10.12 37.27 7.14
N LEU A 5 -11.18 36.61 7.21
CA LEU A 5 -11.20 35.25 7.08
C LEU A 5 -10.70 34.79 5.83
N SER A 6 -11.10 35.38 4.82
CA SER A 6 -10.75 34.89 3.55
C SER A 6 -9.30 34.92 3.32
N ARG A 7 -8.62 35.78 3.90
CA ARG A 7 -7.25 35.84 3.69
C ARG A 7 -6.55 34.68 4.22
N CYS A 8 -6.93 34.19 5.31
CA CYS A 8 -6.30 33.08 5.90
C CYS A 8 -6.44 31.90 5.03
N ALA A 9 -7.55 31.76 4.48
CA ALA A 9 -7.80 30.64 3.64
C ALA A 9 -6.83 30.64 2.49
N ALA A 10 -6.58 31.77 1.97
CA ALA A 10 -5.70 31.85 0.85
C ALA A 10 -4.31 31.40 1.21
N VAL A 11 -3.89 31.73 2.35
CA VAL A 11 -2.58 31.36 2.75
C VAL A 11 -2.43 29.88 2.90
N LEU A 12 -3.41 29.25 3.40
CA LEU A 12 -3.36 27.84 3.56
C LEU A 12 -3.26 27.17 2.24
N ALA A 13 -3.97 27.67 1.30
CA ALA A 13 -3.96 27.07 -0.01
C ALA A 13 -2.56 27.07 -0.57
N VAL A 14 -1.87 28.13 -0.34
CA VAL A 14 -0.53 28.20 -0.85
C VAL A 14 0.37 27.19 -0.22
N ALA A 15 0.25 27.02 1.04
CA ALA A 15 1.08 26.07 1.72
C ALA A 15 0.84 24.67 1.19
N LEU A 16 -0.36 24.36 0.92
CA LEU A 16 -0.67 23.07 0.42
C LEU A 16 -0.07 22.85 -0.94
N LEU A 17 -0.08 23.85 -1.75
CA LEU A 17 0.47 23.72 -3.04
C LEU A 17 1.95 23.43 -3.00
N LEU A 18 2.65 23.97 -2.07
CA LEU A 18 4.03 23.70 -1.98
C LEU A 18 4.29 22.27 -1.62
N ALA A 19 3.56 21.77 -0.71
CA ALA A 19 3.72 20.41 -0.32
C ALA A 19 3.41 19.52 -1.49
N PHE A 20 2.43 19.89 -2.27
CA PHE A 20 2.06 19.14 -3.37
C PHE A 20 3.12 19.11 -4.43
N ALA A 21 3.78 20.20 -4.62
CA ALA A 21 4.81 20.24 -5.60
C ALA A 21 5.92 19.26 -5.23
N ALA A 22 6.19 19.13 -3.98
CA ALA A 22 7.22 18.21 -3.56
C ALA A 22 6.77 16.80 -3.87
N GLY A 23 5.50 16.55 -3.78
CA GLY A 23 5.00 15.25 -4.06
C GLY A 23 4.99 14.89 -5.53
N ALA A 24 5.34 15.83 -6.37
CA ALA A 24 5.37 15.54 -7.78
C ALA A 24 6.49 14.60 -8.14
N ARG A 25 7.42 14.36 -7.24
CA ARG A 25 8.48 13.45 -7.51
C ARG A 25 8.02 12.06 -7.27
N ALA A 26 8.84 11.11 -7.67
CA ALA A 26 8.53 9.72 -7.44
C ALA A 26 8.28 9.51 -5.95
N SER A 27 7.25 8.80 -5.65
CA SER A 27 6.85 8.52 -4.28
C SER A 27 6.60 7.04 -4.11
N GLU A 28 6.69 6.60 -2.89
CA GLU A 28 6.45 5.21 -2.57
C GLU A 28 5.03 5.07 -2.04
N TYR A 29 4.27 4.19 -2.62
CA TYR A 29 2.89 3.93 -2.20
C TYR A 29 2.80 2.56 -1.56
N PRO A 30 2.34 2.48 -0.33
CA PRO A 30 2.23 1.21 0.35
C PRO A 30 0.93 0.49 0.02
N GLY A 31 0.94 -0.81 0.21
CA GLY A 31 -0.25 -1.63 0.08
C GLY A 31 -0.21 -2.75 1.09
N TRP A 32 -1.36 -3.26 1.44
CA TRP A 32 -1.47 -4.36 2.39
C TRP A 32 -2.34 -5.45 1.78
N GLY A 33 -2.06 -6.67 2.14
CA GLY A 33 -2.83 -7.81 1.67
C GLY A 33 -3.09 -8.80 2.77
N ASP A 34 -4.25 -9.43 2.72
CA ASP A 34 -4.65 -10.44 3.69
C ASP A 34 -5.24 -11.60 2.88
N THR A 35 -4.74 -12.80 3.08
CA THR A 35 -5.22 -13.95 2.32
C THR A 35 -6.47 -14.57 2.91
N GLY A 36 -6.80 -14.26 4.16
CA GLY A 36 -7.77 -15.05 4.89
C GLY A 36 -7.16 -16.41 5.19
N TRP A 37 -7.96 -17.32 5.71
CA TRP A 37 -7.47 -18.67 6.04
C TRP A 37 -7.45 -19.51 4.78
N VAL A 38 -6.28 -20.05 4.45
CA VAL A 38 -6.12 -20.85 3.24
C VAL A 38 -5.39 -22.15 3.52
N TYR A 39 -5.70 -23.15 2.72
CA TYR A 39 -5.01 -24.43 2.79
C TYR A 39 -3.80 -24.34 1.86
N ALA A 40 -2.69 -23.86 2.39
CA ALA A 40 -1.48 -23.69 1.61
C ALA A 40 -0.30 -23.75 2.55
N SER A 41 0.89 -23.85 2.02
CA SER A 41 2.07 -23.78 2.86
C SER A 41 2.24 -22.33 3.35
N LYS A 42 2.99 -22.15 4.41
CA LYS A 42 3.28 -20.82 4.91
C LYS A 42 3.93 -19.97 3.83
N ARG A 43 4.81 -20.56 3.05
CA ARG A 43 5.52 -19.85 2.00
C ARG A 43 4.55 -19.38 0.91
N GLU A 44 3.67 -20.26 0.48
CA GLU A 44 2.70 -19.92 -0.54
C GLU A 44 1.75 -18.84 -0.04
N CYS A 45 1.33 -18.97 1.20
CA CYS A 45 0.45 -18.02 1.83
C CYS A 45 1.09 -16.64 1.88
N CYS A 46 2.34 -16.56 2.30
CA CYS A 46 3.05 -15.29 2.36
C CYS A 46 3.26 -14.69 0.98
N ASN A 47 3.60 -15.51 0.00
CA ASN A 47 3.77 -15.01 -1.35
C ASN A 47 2.46 -14.43 -1.87
N ALA A 48 1.34 -15.07 -1.56
CA ALA A 48 0.05 -14.57 -1.98
C ALA A 48 -0.28 -13.24 -1.29
N ALA A 49 0.01 -13.14 0.01
CA ALA A 49 -0.26 -11.92 0.76
C ALA A 49 0.54 -10.75 0.20
N ILE A 50 1.80 -10.98 -0.11
CA ILE A 50 2.64 -9.92 -0.67
C ILE A 50 2.17 -9.57 -2.08
N GLY A 51 1.73 -10.57 -2.85
CA GLY A 51 1.17 -10.30 -4.17
C GLY A 51 -0.05 -9.41 -4.11
N ILE A 52 -0.96 -9.67 -3.16
CA ILE A 52 -2.13 -8.86 -2.98
C ILE A 52 -1.72 -7.45 -2.57
N ALA A 53 -0.78 -7.34 -1.64
CA ALA A 53 -0.28 -6.06 -1.18
C ALA A 53 0.32 -5.25 -2.34
N SER A 54 1.06 -5.91 -3.22
CA SER A 54 1.65 -5.26 -4.37
C SER A 54 0.60 -4.72 -5.32
N GLN A 55 -0.47 -5.48 -5.53
CA GLN A 55 -1.55 -5.02 -6.38
C GLN A 55 -2.20 -3.78 -5.82
N TYR A 56 -2.45 -3.75 -4.52
CA TYR A 56 -3.05 -2.58 -3.90
C TYR A 56 -2.12 -1.37 -3.94
N SER A 57 -0.81 -1.59 -3.80
CA SER A 57 0.12 -0.47 -3.88
C SER A 57 0.14 0.11 -5.29
N GLU A 58 0.08 -0.76 -6.30
CA GLU A 58 0.03 -0.29 -7.68
C GLU A 58 -1.27 0.45 -7.97
N GLN A 59 -2.37 -0.04 -7.44
CA GLN A 59 -3.64 0.64 -7.59
C GLN A 59 -3.63 2.01 -6.95
N ALA A 60 -3.01 2.11 -5.78
CA ALA A 60 -2.92 3.39 -5.10
C ALA A 60 -2.13 4.39 -5.95
N CYS A 61 -1.07 3.91 -6.57
CA CYS A 61 -0.27 4.74 -7.46
C CYS A 61 -1.08 5.23 -8.66
N THR A 62 -1.77 4.31 -9.33
CA THR A 62 -2.52 4.68 -10.52
C THR A 62 -3.73 5.55 -10.18
N THR A 63 -4.37 5.30 -9.05
CA THR A 63 -5.49 6.12 -8.61
C THR A 63 -5.04 7.54 -8.33
N ALA A 64 -3.83 7.71 -7.87
CA ALA A 64 -3.27 9.02 -7.63
C ALA A 64 -2.78 9.71 -8.91
N GLY A 65 -2.96 9.05 -10.05
CA GLY A 65 -2.55 9.63 -11.31
C GLY A 65 -1.13 9.31 -11.71
N GLY A 66 -0.46 8.46 -10.98
CA GLY A 66 0.92 8.12 -11.26
C GLY A 66 1.05 6.85 -12.07
N ARG A 67 2.27 6.44 -12.23
CA ARG A 67 2.58 5.24 -12.99
C ARG A 67 3.57 4.39 -12.19
N PRO A 68 3.25 3.13 -11.93
CA PRO A 68 4.19 2.27 -11.21
C PRO A 68 5.49 2.16 -11.99
N SER A 69 6.58 2.27 -11.29
CA SER A 69 7.90 2.22 -11.89
C SER A 69 8.19 0.84 -12.42
N PRO A 70 8.90 0.73 -13.53
CA PRO A 70 9.30 -0.59 -14.05
C PRO A 70 10.27 -1.29 -13.11
N PHE A 71 10.84 -0.57 -12.16
CA PHE A 71 11.73 -1.17 -11.19
C PHE A 71 11.01 -1.43 -9.87
N ALA A 72 9.70 -1.50 -9.94
CA ALA A 72 8.88 -1.71 -8.78
C ALA A 72 9.26 -2.97 -8.02
N GLY A 73 9.79 -3.94 -8.71
CA GLY A 73 10.18 -5.17 -8.05
C GLY A 73 11.15 -4.98 -6.90
N GLU A 74 11.98 -3.96 -6.98
CA GLU A 74 12.90 -3.70 -5.91
C GLU A 74 12.22 -3.01 -4.74
N ALA A 75 11.28 -2.17 -5.03
CA ALA A 75 10.54 -1.47 -4.00
C ALA A 75 9.49 -2.37 -3.37
N GLN A 76 9.14 -3.44 -4.02
CA GLN A 76 8.09 -4.32 -3.54
C GLN A 76 8.53 -5.26 -2.45
N ARG A 77 9.66 -5.02 -1.83
CA ARG A 77 10.04 -5.84 -0.74
C ARG A 77 9.00 -5.72 0.31
N GLY A 78 8.44 -6.78 0.66
CA GLY A 78 7.37 -6.79 1.61
C GLY A 78 7.71 -7.59 2.83
N SER A 79 6.98 -7.40 3.88
CA SER A 79 7.04 -8.22 5.05
C SER A 79 5.76 -9.04 5.12
N CYS A 80 5.84 -10.16 5.77
CA CYS A 80 4.70 -11.04 5.91
C CYS A 80 4.62 -11.57 7.33
N SER A 81 3.40 -11.55 7.87
CA SER A 81 3.10 -12.17 9.15
C SER A 81 2.15 -13.30 8.89
N ALA A 82 2.42 -14.46 9.46
CA ALA A 82 1.58 -15.62 9.26
C ALA A 82 1.03 -16.13 10.58
N GLN A 83 -0.25 -16.46 10.58
CA GLN A 83 -0.91 -17.14 11.68
C GLN A 83 -1.33 -18.49 11.18
N TRP A 84 -1.51 -19.45 12.05
CA TRP A 84 -1.94 -20.77 11.61
C TRP A 84 -3.00 -21.35 12.54
N THR A 85 -3.78 -22.25 12.01
CA THR A 85 -4.75 -22.97 12.80
C THR A 85 -4.94 -24.33 12.14
N GLN A 86 -5.78 -25.18 12.73
CA GLN A 86 -6.11 -26.46 12.14
C GLN A 86 -7.63 -26.56 12.06
N ASP A 87 -8.11 -27.23 11.02
CA ASP A 87 -9.53 -27.50 10.91
C ASP A 87 -9.87 -28.76 11.72
N ALA A 88 -11.11 -29.17 11.67
CA ALA A 88 -11.58 -30.32 12.42
C ALA A 88 -10.88 -31.61 12.01
N GLY A 89 -10.40 -31.69 10.80
CA GLY A 89 -9.68 -32.86 10.32
C GLY A 89 -8.19 -32.82 10.58
N GLY A 90 -7.70 -31.79 11.25
CA GLY A 90 -6.29 -31.67 11.55
C GLY A 90 -5.47 -31.03 10.45
N ASN A 91 -6.11 -30.56 9.38
CA ASN A 91 -5.38 -29.90 8.30
C ASN A 91 -5.00 -28.49 8.70
N VAL A 92 -3.79 -28.10 8.35
CA VAL A 92 -3.28 -26.79 8.73
C VAL A 92 -3.72 -25.73 7.74
N LEU A 93 -4.16 -24.60 8.26
CA LEU A 93 -4.47 -23.44 7.46
C LEU A 93 -3.59 -22.29 7.92
N TYR A 94 -3.25 -21.45 6.99
CA TYR A 94 -2.49 -20.22 7.30
C TYR A 94 -3.31 -19.01 6.89
N ARG A 95 -3.14 -17.95 7.66
CA ARG A 95 -3.66 -16.65 7.29
C ARG A 95 -2.47 -15.71 7.29
N CYS A 96 -2.22 -15.07 6.18
CA CYS A 96 -1.05 -14.24 6.02
C CYS A 96 -1.43 -12.82 5.71
N THR A 97 -0.75 -11.90 6.35
CA THR A 97 -0.91 -10.48 6.05
C THR A 97 0.44 -9.98 5.57
N GLY A 98 0.43 -9.29 4.48
CA GLY A 98 1.64 -8.80 3.86
C GLY A 98 1.59 -7.31 3.62
N GLU A 99 2.77 -6.72 3.51
CA GLU A 99 2.91 -5.33 3.16
C GLU A 99 3.87 -5.25 2.00
N ALA A 100 3.62 -4.35 1.10
CA ALA A 100 4.50 -4.10 -0.02
C ALA A 100 4.36 -2.64 -0.41
N SER A 101 5.29 -2.16 -1.21
CA SER A 101 5.18 -0.81 -1.71
C SER A 101 5.69 -0.75 -3.13
N VAL A 102 5.36 0.31 -3.83
CA VAL A 102 5.79 0.50 -5.20
C VAL A 102 6.22 1.95 -5.37
N TRP A 103 7.27 2.14 -6.16
CA TRP A 103 7.68 3.48 -6.53
C TRP A 103 6.71 3.97 -7.61
N CYS A 104 6.24 5.17 -7.45
CA CYS A 104 5.22 5.74 -8.32
C CYS A 104 5.76 7.02 -8.95
N ASP A 105 5.83 7.05 -10.23
CA ASP A 105 6.34 8.20 -10.97
C ASP A 105 5.24 9.18 -11.35
#